data_bd6d201dcded8dd9a55bd05e9fefa19c
#
_entry.id   bd6d201dcded8dd9a55bd05e9fefa19c
#
_cell.length_a   1.000
_cell.length_b   1.000
_cell.length_c   1.000
_cell.angle_alpha   90.00
_cell.angle_beta   90.00
_cell.angle_gamma   90.00
#
_symmetry.space_group_name_H-M   'P 1'
#
loop_
_entity.id
_entity.type
_entity.pdbx_description
1 polymer ?
#
loop_
_entity_poly.entity_id
_entity_poly.type
_entity_poly.pdbx_seq_one_letter_code
_entity_poly.pdbx_strand_id
1 'polypeptide(L)'
;MGFYTNLLSDTAVLKTVDGKDANDRPNIIALEEIDCKIEFKNSLTVGTQGQELVSSGRLFTESVVKVDDILEIKDKEFKVLKVCPYYPIAGSMLVINEVYFG
;
A
#
# COMPACT_ATOMS: atom_id res chain seq x y z
N MET A 1 12.85 -17.62 -3.13
CA MET A 1 12.79 -16.23 -2.67
C MET A 1 13.40 -15.32 -3.70
N GLY A 2 12.69 -14.26 -4.07
CA GLY A 2 13.17 -13.32 -5.06
C GLY A 2 14.23 -12.38 -4.50
N PHE A 3 14.99 -11.77 -5.39
CA PHE A 3 16.01 -10.80 -5.03
C PHE A 3 15.46 -9.65 -4.16
N TYR A 4 14.24 -9.20 -4.48
CA TYR A 4 13.64 -8.08 -3.77
C TYR A 4 13.09 -8.44 -2.38
N THR A 5 12.90 -9.71 -2.08
CA THR A 5 12.47 -10.13 -0.75
C THR A 5 13.47 -9.71 0.32
N ASN A 6 14.76 -9.71 0.00
CA ASN A 6 15.81 -9.28 0.92
C ASN A 6 15.79 -7.76 1.17
N LEU A 7 15.19 -6.99 0.26
CA LEU A 7 15.05 -5.54 0.39
C LEU A 7 13.78 -5.15 1.14
N LEU A 8 12.79 -6.06 1.20
CA LEU A 8 11.52 -5.84 1.88
C LEU A 8 11.63 -6.31 3.33
N SER A 9 12.29 -5.50 4.15
CA SER A 9 12.66 -5.87 5.52
C SER A 9 11.62 -5.49 6.57
N ASP A 10 10.59 -4.74 6.18
CA ASP A 10 9.52 -4.32 7.07
C ASP A 10 8.29 -5.19 6.84
N THR A 11 7.36 -5.16 7.77
CA THR A 11 6.07 -5.85 7.63
C THR A 11 4.92 -4.89 7.92
N ALA A 12 3.80 -5.13 7.26
CA ALA A 12 2.55 -4.40 7.52
C ALA A 12 1.39 -5.38 7.38
N VAL A 13 0.26 -5.05 7.98
CA VAL A 13 -0.97 -5.82 7.79
C VAL A 13 -1.82 -5.10 6.74
N LEU A 14 -2.06 -5.78 5.63
CA LEU A 14 -2.96 -5.29 4.59
C LEU A 14 -4.38 -5.70 4.91
N LYS A 15 -5.26 -4.74 5.06
CA LYS A 15 -6.70 -4.95 5.26
C LYS A 15 -7.40 -4.63 3.95
N THR A 16 -7.85 -5.66 3.25
CA THR A 16 -8.57 -5.49 1.99
C THR A 16 -9.98 -4.99 2.28
N VAL A 17 -10.35 -3.89 1.66
CA VAL A 17 -11.64 -3.23 1.87
C VAL A 17 -12.51 -3.43 0.64
N ASP A 18 -13.79 -3.81 0.86
CA ASP A 18 -14.79 -3.92 -0.18
C ASP A 18 -16.05 -3.15 0.25
N GLY A 19 -16.11 -1.88 -0.17
CA GLY A 19 -17.22 -1.01 0.15
C GLY A 19 -17.28 -0.62 1.62
N LYS A 20 -18.47 -0.30 2.09
CA LYS A 20 -18.72 0.09 3.47
C LYS A 20 -19.79 -0.80 4.09
N ASP A 21 -19.69 -1.01 5.39
CA ASP A 21 -20.69 -1.75 6.14
C ASP A 21 -21.91 -0.86 6.49
N ALA A 22 -22.88 -1.43 7.23
CA ALA A 22 -24.11 -0.73 7.60
C ALA A 22 -23.86 0.51 8.47
N ASN A 23 -22.72 0.62 9.12
CA ASN A 23 -22.34 1.74 9.96
C ASN A 23 -21.44 2.75 9.24
N ASP A 24 -21.38 2.69 7.91
CA ASP A 24 -20.56 3.54 7.05
C ASP A 24 -19.05 3.41 7.33
N ARG A 25 -18.63 2.26 7.85
CA ARG A 25 -17.23 1.93 8.08
C ARG A 25 -16.70 1.07 6.94
N PRO A 26 -15.38 1.13 6.65
CA PRO A 26 -14.79 0.24 5.64
C PRO A 26 -15.10 -1.21 5.95
N ASN A 27 -15.62 -1.93 4.96
CA ASN A 27 -15.93 -3.36 5.09
C ASN A 27 -14.66 -4.17 4.78
N ILE A 28 -14.01 -4.67 5.82
CA ILE A 28 -12.76 -5.42 5.69
C ILE A 28 -13.09 -6.88 5.42
N ILE A 29 -12.67 -7.38 4.25
CA ILE A 29 -12.96 -8.75 3.81
C ILE A 29 -11.77 -9.69 3.94
N ALA A 30 -10.56 -9.17 4.12
CA ALA A 30 -9.36 -9.98 4.27
C ALA A 30 -8.29 -9.25 5.05
N LEU A 31 -7.48 -10.01 5.78
CA LEU A 31 -6.30 -9.52 6.49
C LEU A 31 -5.11 -10.34 6.02
N GLU A 32 -4.01 -9.68 5.70
CA GLU A 32 -2.80 -10.35 5.24
C GLU A 32 -1.57 -9.59 5.73
N GLU A 33 -0.62 -10.31 6.31
CA GLU A 33 0.68 -9.73 6.62
C GLU A 33 1.52 -9.72 5.35
N ILE A 34 2.06 -8.56 5.00
CA ILE A 34 2.86 -8.41 3.77
C ILE A 34 4.27 -7.94 4.12
N ASP A 35 5.23 -8.44 3.34
CA ASP A 35 6.60 -7.95 3.40
C ASP A 35 6.69 -6.68 2.56
N CYS A 36 7.36 -5.68 3.09
CA CYS A 36 7.42 -4.37 2.46
C CYS A 36 8.63 -3.56 2.91
N LYS A 37 8.87 -2.46 2.23
CA LYS A 37 9.82 -1.43 2.65
C LYS A 37 9.04 -0.16 2.89
N ILE A 38 9.09 0.37 4.09
CA ILE A 38 8.29 1.52 4.50
C ILE A 38 9.17 2.75 4.62
N GLU A 39 8.73 3.86 4.04
CA GLU A 39 9.37 5.17 4.19
C GLU A 39 8.31 6.17 4.66
N PHE A 40 8.50 6.73 5.86
CA PHE A 40 7.64 7.79 6.36
C PHE A 40 8.16 9.13 5.89
N LYS A 41 7.37 9.81 5.07
CA LYS A 41 7.70 11.13 4.56
C LYS A 41 6.43 11.83 4.08
N ASN A 42 6.11 12.96 4.69
CA ASN A 42 4.97 13.75 4.24
C ASN A 42 5.27 14.33 2.86
N SER A 43 4.36 14.13 1.93
CA SER A 43 4.48 14.68 0.60
C SER A 43 3.11 14.87 -0.03
N LEU A 44 3.04 15.78 -1.01
CA LEU A 44 1.85 15.91 -1.84
C LEU A 44 1.88 14.82 -2.91
N THR A 45 0.74 14.18 -3.11
CA THR A 45 0.56 13.22 -4.18
C THR A 45 -0.75 13.51 -4.90
N VAL A 46 -0.86 13.09 -6.15
CA VAL A 46 -2.09 13.25 -6.92
C VAL A 46 -2.86 11.95 -6.86
N GLY A 47 -4.09 12.01 -6.37
CA GLY A 47 -4.96 10.85 -6.30
C GLY A 47 -5.51 10.44 -7.66
N THR A 48 -6.24 9.33 -7.70
CA THR A 48 -6.78 8.76 -8.95
C THR A 48 -7.78 9.68 -9.66
N GLN A 49 -8.39 10.61 -8.93
CA GLN A 49 -9.33 11.58 -9.50
C GLN A 49 -8.71 12.96 -9.70
N GLY A 50 -7.39 13.06 -9.65
CA GLY A 50 -6.68 14.30 -9.86
C GLY A 50 -6.61 15.23 -8.64
N GLN A 51 -7.19 14.83 -7.50
CA GLN A 51 -7.13 15.63 -6.29
C GLN A 51 -5.75 15.59 -5.65
N GLU A 52 -5.37 16.67 -4.99
CA GLU A 52 -4.13 16.70 -4.22
C GLU A 52 -4.36 16.07 -2.86
N LEU A 53 -3.50 15.14 -2.48
CA LEU A 53 -3.55 14.42 -1.21
C LEU A 53 -2.22 14.55 -0.50
N VAL A 54 -2.25 14.66 0.82
CA VAL A 54 -1.03 14.63 1.64
C VAL A 54 -0.83 13.21 2.11
N SER A 55 0.25 12.57 1.64
CA SER A 55 0.61 11.26 2.10
C SER A 55 1.52 11.34 3.33
N SER A 56 1.36 10.37 4.24
CA SER A 56 2.22 10.24 5.42
C SER A 56 3.50 9.46 5.11
N GLY A 57 3.49 8.72 4.02
CA GLY A 57 4.63 7.92 3.60
C GLY A 57 4.31 7.10 2.37
N ARG A 58 5.27 6.28 2.01
CA ARG A 58 5.12 5.33 0.92
C ARG A 58 5.68 3.98 1.32
N LEU A 59 5.22 2.95 0.64
CA LEU A 59 5.57 1.59 0.94
C LEU A 59 5.80 0.85 -0.39
N PHE A 60 6.82 0.01 -0.43
CA PHE A 60 7.10 -0.83 -1.58
C PHE A 60 6.80 -2.28 -1.21
N THR A 61 6.02 -2.97 -2.01
CA THR A 61 5.66 -4.36 -1.77
C THR A 61 5.41 -5.10 -3.08
N GLU A 62 5.64 -6.41 -3.07
CA GLU A 62 5.26 -7.27 -4.19
C GLU A 62 3.78 -7.68 -4.13
N SER A 63 3.12 -7.46 -3.01
CA SER A 63 1.73 -7.82 -2.82
C SER A 63 0.80 -6.89 -3.59
N VAL A 64 -0.38 -7.38 -3.95
CA VAL A 64 -1.40 -6.58 -4.63
C VAL A 64 -2.13 -5.72 -3.60
N VAL A 65 -2.08 -4.41 -3.80
CA VAL A 65 -2.74 -3.43 -2.93
C VAL A 65 -3.61 -2.54 -3.79
N LYS A 66 -4.79 -2.21 -3.31
CA LYS A 66 -5.74 -1.34 -4.03
C LYS A 66 -5.93 -0.03 -3.29
N VAL A 67 -6.28 1.01 -4.02
CA VAL A 67 -6.71 2.29 -3.43
C VAL A 67 -7.90 2.04 -2.50
N ASP A 68 -7.93 2.72 -1.39
CA ASP A 68 -8.92 2.60 -0.30
C ASP A 68 -8.73 1.38 0.62
N ASP A 69 -7.78 0.49 0.33
CA ASP A 69 -7.38 -0.52 1.31
C ASP A 69 -6.73 0.16 2.50
N ILE A 70 -6.63 -0.56 3.60
CA ILE A 70 -6.06 -0.05 4.85
C ILE A 70 -4.77 -0.79 5.14
N LEU A 71 -3.73 -0.05 5.53
CA LEU A 71 -2.47 -0.62 5.98
C LEU A 71 -2.31 -0.35 7.47
N GLU A 72 -2.08 -1.40 8.25
CA GLU A 72 -1.74 -1.27 9.66
C GLU A 72 -0.23 -1.42 9.80
N ILE A 73 0.40 -0.34 10.27
CA ILE A 73 1.84 -0.26 10.45
C ILE A 73 2.11 0.16 11.89
N LYS A 74 2.75 -0.72 12.68
CA LYS A 74 3.08 -0.44 14.08
C LYS A 74 1.88 0.07 14.88
N ASP A 75 0.76 -0.64 14.76
CA ASP A 75 -0.49 -0.37 15.46
C ASP A 75 -1.23 0.91 15.02
N LYS A 76 -0.80 1.51 13.92
CA LYS A 76 -1.50 2.65 13.31
C LYS A 76 -2.09 2.23 11.96
N GLU A 77 -3.30 2.66 11.70
CA GLU A 77 -3.98 2.41 10.44
C GLU A 77 -3.81 3.60 9.50
N PHE A 78 -3.49 3.30 8.25
CA PHE A 78 -3.36 4.28 7.17
C PHE A 78 -4.21 3.84 5.99
N LYS A 79 -4.78 4.80 5.29
CA LYS A 79 -5.54 4.53 4.07
C LYS A 79 -4.60 4.57 2.86
N VAL A 80 -4.78 3.64 1.94
CA VAL A 80 -4.05 3.63 0.68
C VAL A 80 -4.61 4.73 -0.23
N LEU A 81 -3.77 5.68 -0.61
CA LEU A 81 -4.15 6.84 -1.41
C LEU A 81 -3.87 6.64 -2.89
N LYS A 82 -2.78 5.98 -3.23
CA LYS A 82 -2.36 5.79 -4.61
C LYS A 82 -1.46 4.56 -4.70
N VAL A 83 -1.59 3.80 -5.78
CA VAL A 83 -0.75 2.64 -6.06
C VAL A 83 -0.13 2.82 -7.43
N CYS A 84 1.20 2.75 -7.51
CA CYS A 84 1.95 2.84 -8.76
C CYS A 84 2.73 1.54 -8.95
N PRO A 85 2.34 0.69 -9.91
CA PRO A 85 3.13 -0.50 -10.22
C PRO A 85 4.47 -0.11 -10.84
N TYR A 86 5.50 -0.83 -10.47
CA TYR A 86 6.86 -0.55 -10.90
C TYR A 86 7.54 -1.85 -11.32
N TYR A 87 8.16 -1.85 -12.50
CA TYR A 87 8.85 -3.01 -13.05
C TYR A 87 10.37 -2.75 -12.96
N PRO A 88 11.03 -3.21 -11.88
CA PRO A 88 12.43 -2.86 -11.63
C PRO A 88 13.41 -3.50 -12.61
N ILE A 89 13.01 -4.60 -13.27
CA ILE A 89 13.86 -5.30 -14.24
C ILE A 89 13.09 -5.44 -15.55
N ALA A 90 13.62 -4.85 -16.62
CA ALA A 90 13.00 -4.92 -17.93
C ALA A 90 12.85 -6.37 -18.39
N GLY A 91 11.68 -6.73 -18.90
CA GLY A 91 11.37 -8.08 -19.34
C GLY A 91 11.06 -9.08 -18.24
N SER A 92 11.10 -8.65 -16.98
CA SER A 92 10.75 -9.49 -15.84
C SER A 92 9.25 -9.45 -15.58
N MET A 93 8.71 -10.56 -15.07
CA MET A 93 7.32 -10.62 -14.57
C MET A 93 7.21 -10.04 -13.17
N LEU A 94 8.31 -9.68 -12.53
CA LEU A 94 8.33 -9.14 -11.18
C LEU A 94 7.81 -7.70 -11.15
N VAL A 95 6.82 -7.45 -10.32
CA VAL A 95 6.21 -6.13 -10.12
C VAL A 95 6.35 -5.73 -8.67
N ILE A 96 6.88 -4.53 -8.44
CA ILE A 96 6.88 -3.90 -7.13
C ILE A 96 5.85 -2.79 -7.16
N ASN A 97 4.94 -2.79 -6.20
CA ASN A 97 3.93 -1.74 -6.07
C ASN A 97 4.44 -0.66 -5.12
N GLU A 98 4.50 0.57 -5.61
CA GLU A 98 4.76 1.74 -4.77
C GLU A 98 3.41 2.25 -4.28
N VAL A 99 3.19 2.19 -2.98
CA VAL A 99 1.92 2.51 -2.35
C VAL A 99 2.08 3.76 -1.50
N TYR A 100 1.30 4.79 -1.81
CA TYR A 100 1.24 6.01 -0.99
C TYR A 100 0.08 5.86 0.00
N PHE A 101 0.35 6.18 1.26
CA PHE A 101 -0.64 6.02 2.33
C PHE A 101 -0.71 7.28 3.21
N GLY A 102 -1.85 7.44 3.84
CA GLY A 102 -2.06 8.58 4.73
C GLY A 102 -3.21 8.44 5.71
#